data_2c993e1c37e1c4c1c2d7fddcf1a983d8
#
_entry.id   2c993e1c37e1c4c1c2d7fddcf1a983d8
#
_cell.length_a   1.000
_cell.length_b   1.000
_cell.length_c   1.000
_cell.angle_alpha   90.00
_cell.angle_beta   90.00
_cell.angle_gamma   90.00
#
_symmetry.space_group_name_H-M   'P 1'
#
loop_
_entity.id
_entity.type
_entity.pdbx_description
1 polymer ?
#
loop_
_entity_poly.entity_id
_entity_poly.type
_entity_poly.pdbx_seq_one_letter_code
_entity_poly.pdbx_strand_id
1 'polypeptide(L)'
;MKSNLFIDTNGIFREYHEMEYITREDALYIAEERARLAGDKKLPLLIEFDALKGFSPLTRDMPLEKILANVSALAYYIDMNKESGKETRNQINLFFSITPWPIPVEIFHSEDDAIEWLKGYVI
;
A
#
# COMPACT_ATOMS: atom_id res chain seq x y z
N MET A 1 9.14 -9.14 -10.64
CA MET A 1 8.19 -8.22 -10.00
C MET A 1 8.72 -6.80 -10.12
N LYS A 2 7.87 -5.88 -10.55
CA LYS A 2 8.26 -4.48 -10.73
C LYS A 2 7.72 -3.64 -9.57
N SER A 3 8.49 -3.62 -8.50
CA SER A 3 8.16 -2.86 -7.29
C SER A 3 9.41 -2.13 -6.79
N ASN A 4 9.20 -0.95 -6.24
CA ASN A 4 10.25 -0.17 -5.60
C ASN A 4 9.81 0.12 -4.17
N LEU A 5 10.59 -0.33 -3.20
CA LEU A 5 10.32 -0.19 -1.77
C LEU A 5 11.52 0.46 -1.09
N PHE A 6 11.26 1.50 -0.29
CA PHE A 6 12.29 2.10 0.53
C PHE A 6 11.66 2.82 1.74
N ILE A 7 12.48 3.11 2.74
CA ILE A 7 12.07 3.93 3.89
C ILE A 7 12.63 5.32 3.66
N ASP A 8 11.77 6.34 3.66
CA ASP A 8 12.20 7.71 3.44
C ASP A 8 12.77 8.35 4.72
N THR A 9 13.24 9.60 4.60
CA THR A 9 13.84 10.33 5.73
C THR A 9 12.84 10.68 6.83
N ASN A 10 11.54 10.58 6.56
CA ASN A 10 10.47 10.80 7.54
C ASN A 10 10.08 9.52 8.29
N GLY A 11 10.71 8.39 7.99
CA GLY A 11 10.36 7.11 8.60
C GLY A 11 9.11 6.47 8.00
N ILE A 12 8.77 6.81 6.77
CA ILE A 12 7.62 6.29 6.05
C ILE A 12 8.08 5.29 5.00
N PHE A 13 7.46 4.09 4.96
CA PHE A 13 7.64 3.19 3.84
C PHE A 13 7.04 3.81 2.59
N ARG A 14 7.80 3.81 1.49
CA ARG A 14 7.35 4.27 0.19
C ARG A 14 7.35 3.08 -0.75
N GLU A 15 6.22 2.78 -1.36
CA GLU A 15 6.08 1.68 -2.31
C GLU A 15 5.45 2.17 -3.59
N TYR A 16 6.07 1.82 -4.70
CA TYR A 16 5.56 2.06 -6.05
C TYR A 16 5.52 0.75 -6.79
N HIS A 17 4.35 0.36 -7.27
CA HIS A 17 4.13 -0.92 -7.94
C HIS A 17 3.71 -0.70 -9.39
N GLU A 18 4.42 -1.34 -10.31
CA GLU A 18 4.13 -1.26 -11.75
C GLU A 18 3.26 -2.41 -12.25
N MET A 19 2.94 -3.40 -11.42
CA MET A 19 2.07 -4.50 -11.80
C MET A 19 0.65 -4.02 -12.02
N GLU A 20 0.00 -4.50 -13.09
CA GLU A 20 -1.41 -4.23 -13.34
C GLU A 20 -2.33 -5.04 -12.42
N TYR A 21 -1.88 -6.21 -12.00
CA TYR A 21 -2.62 -7.11 -11.10
C TYR A 21 -1.72 -7.51 -9.94
N ILE A 22 -2.26 -7.47 -8.74
CA ILE A 22 -1.55 -7.91 -7.53
C ILE A 22 -2.01 -9.32 -7.21
N THR A 23 -1.09 -10.27 -7.22
CA THR A 23 -1.36 -11.66 -6.85
C THR A 23 -1.06 -11.87 -5.36
N ARG A 24 -1.48 -13.03 -4.84
CA ARG A 24 -1.14 -13.43 -3.47
C ARG A 24 0.37 -13.53 -3.28
N GLU A 25 1.08 -14.12 -4.25
CA GLU A 25 2.54 -14.26 -4.23
C GLU A 25 3.23 -12.89 -4.20
N ASP A 26 2.72 -11.94 -4.99
CA ASP A 26 3.22 -10.57 -4.98
C ASP A 26 3.09 -9.94 -3.59
N ALA A 27 1.92 -10.05 -2.97
CA ALA A 27 1.67 -9.47 -1.67
C ALA A 27 2.54 -10.10 -0.57
N LEU A 28 2.74 -11.42 -0.60
CA LEU A 28 3.62 -12.11 0.35
C LEU A 28 5.07 -11.70 0.17
N TYR A 29 5.54 -11.59 -1.08
CA TYR A 29 6.90 -11.14 -1.37
C TYR A 29 7.13 -9.70 -0.88
N ILE A 30 6.17 -8.80 -1.13
CA ILE A 30 6.25 -7.41 -0.68
C ILE A 30 6.31 -7.35 0.84
N ALA A 31 5.50 -8.15 1.54
CA ALA A 31 5.53 -8.22 3.00
C ALA A 31 6.88 -8.69 3.54
N GLU A 32 7.50 -9.67 2.90
CA GLU A 32 8.85 -10.13 3.27
C GLU A 32 9.89 -9.03 3.08
N GLU A 33 9.80 -8.26 2.01
CA GLU A 33 10.71 -7.14 1.75
C GLU A 33 10.53 -6.03 2.79
N ARG A 34 9.29 -5.74 3.22
CA ARG A 34 9.05 -4.78 4.30
C ARG A 34 9.72 -5.24 5.60
N ALA A 35 9.56 -6.52 5.93
CA ALA A 35 10.16 -7.10 7.14
C ALA A 35 11.69 -7.02 7.09
N ARG A 36 12.27 -7.28 5.93
CA ARG A 36 13.73 -7.17 5.73
C ARG A 36 14.23 -5.74 5.96
N LEU A 37 13.46 -4.74 5.50
CA LEU A 37 13.84 -3.34 5.64
C LEU A 37 13.60 -2.78 7.04
N ALA A 38 12.51 -3.17 7.67
CA ALA A 38 12.07 -2.59 8.95
C ALA A 38 12.49 -3.40 10.18
N GLY A 39 12.84 -4.68 10.01
CA GLY A 39 13.07 -5.56 11.13
C GLY A 39 11.79 -5.79 11.91
N ASP A 40 11.79 -5.46 13.19
CA ASP A 40 10.62 -5.60 14.07
C ASP A 40 9.82 -4.29 14.23
N LYS A 41 10.20 -3.25 13.52
CA LYS A 41 9.52 -1.95 13.61
C LYS A 41 8.22 -1.95 12.81
N LYS A 42 7.27 -1.11 13.27
CA LYS A 42 6.05 -0.79 12.55
C LYS A 42 6.14 0.63 12.05
N LEU A 43 6.00 0.82 10.74
CA LEU A 43 6.11 2.13 10.11
C LEU A 43 4.85 2.42 9.29
N PRO A 44 4.49 3.70 9.12
CA PRO A 44 3.42 4.05 8.18
C PRO A 44 3.86 3.78 6.75
N LEU A 45 2.90 3.43 5.90
CA LEU A 45 3.13 2.98 4.53
C LEU A 45 2.35 3.82 3.53
N LEU A 46 3.04 4.35 2.52
CA LEU A 46 2.43 5.00 1.37
C LEU A 46 2.59 4.11 0.15
N ILE A 47 1.47 3.72 -0.45
CA ILE A 47 1.47 2.90 -1.67
C ILE A 47 0.94 3.71 -2.84
N GLU A 48 1.66 3.66 -3.96
CA GLU A 48 1.23 4.17 -5.25
C GLU A 48 1.33 3.07 -6.30
N PHE A 49 0.32 2.96 -7.17
CA PHE A 49 0.32 2.06 -8.32
C PHE A 49 0.46 2.86 -9.61
N ASP A 50 1.17 2.31 -10.59
CA ASP A 50 1.26 2.92 -11.91
C ASP A 50 -0.07 2.84 -12.66
N ALA A 51 -0.61 1.63 -12.81
CA ALA A 51 -1.86 1.40 -13.54
C ALA A 51 -2.54 0.13 -13.03
N LEU A 52 -3.07 0.16 -11.81
CA LEU A 52 -3.69 -1.01 -11.20
C LEU A 52 -5.02 -1.34 -11.90
N LYS A 53 -5.18 -2.58 -12.35
CA LYS A 53 -6.39 -3.12 -12.95
C LYS A 53 -7.16 -4.06 -12.02
N GLY A 54 -6.51 -4.60 -11.00
CA GLY A 54 -7.20 -5.44 -10.05
C GLY A 54 -6.29 -6.20 -9.10
N PHE A 55 -6.93 -6.83 -8.13
CA PHE A 55 -6.29 -7.78 -7.22
C PHE A 55 -6.78 -9.19 -7.57
N SER A 56 -5.88 -10.17 -7.51
CA SER A 56 -6.27 -11.57 -7.69
C SER A 56 -7.32 -11.96 -6.63
N PRO A 57 -8.33 -12.78 -6.98
CA PRO A 57 -9.31 -13.26 -6.00
C PRO A 57 -8.70 -13.91 -4.77
N LEU A 58 -7.54 -14.56 -4.91
CA LEU A 58 -6.83 -15.20 -3.80
C LEU A 58 -6.26 -14.21 -2.79
N THR A 59 -6.17 -12.91 -3.13
CA THR A 59 -5.74 -11.89 -2.17
C THR A 59 -6.75 -11.69 -1.04
N ARG A 60 -8.02 -12.09 -1.24
CA ARG A 60 -9.07 -11.97 -0.21
C ARG A 60 -8.81 -12.88 0.99
N ASP A 61 -8.15 -14.02 0.78
CA ASP A 61 -7.90 -15.02 1.81
C ASP A 61 -6.55 -14.84 2.49
N MET A 62 -5.88 -13.71 2.23
CA MET A 62 -4.57 -13.46 2.84
C MET A 62 -4.70 -13.07 4.30
N PRO A 63 -3.78 -13.56 5.16
CA PRO A 63 -3.74 -13.13 6.55
C PRO A 63 -3.22 -11.69 6.63
N LEU A 64 -4.15 -10.72 6.68
CA LEU A 64 -3.82 -9.29 6.71
C LEU A 64 -2.89 -8.92 7.86
N GLU A 65 -3.08 -9.53 9.03
CA GLU A 65 -2.22 -9.28 10.19
C GLU A 65 -0.76 -9.63 9.90
N LYS A 66 -0.53 -10.72 9.17
CA LYS A 66 0.82 -11.12 8.77
C LYS A 66 1.40 -10.20 7.71
N ILE A 67 0.60 -9.86 6.70
CA ILE A 67 1.03 -9.02 5.58
C ILE A 67 1.31 -7.59 6.06
N LEU A 68 0.54 -7.09 7.02
CA LEU A 68 0.67 -5.75 7.56
C LEU A 68 1.42 -5.70 8.89
N ALA A 69 2.18 -6.75 9.23
CA ALA A 69 2.88 -6.85 10.52
C ALA A 69 3.82 -5.67 10.80
N ASN A 70 4.44 -5.12 9.77
CA ASN A 70 5.37 -3.99 9.87
C ASN A 70 4.73 -2.64 9.53
N VAL A 71 3.40 -2.57 9.44
CA VAL A 71 2.68 -1.38 8.99
C VAL A 71 1.81 -0.84 10.11
N SER A 72 2.01 0.43 10.49
CA SER A 72 1.22 1.11 11.53
C SER A 72 -0.02 1.81 10.97
N ALA A 73 0.06 2.28 9.72
CA ALA A 73 -1.04 2.91 8.99
C ALA A 73 -0.73 2.82 7.50
N LEU A 74 -1.77 2.80 6.68
CA LEU A 74 -1.64 2.66 5.23
C LEU A 74 -2.37 3.80 4.53
N ALA A 75 -1.67 4.51 3.64
CA ALA A 75 -2.25 5.47 2.73
C ALA A 75 -2.06 4.99 1.29
N TYR A 76 -3.14 4.95 0.53
CA TYR A 76 -3.07 4.80 -0.91
C TYR A 76 -3.05 6.19 -1.53
N TYR A 77 -2.04 6.47 -2.35
CA TYR A 77 -2.00 7.69 -3.14
C TYR A 77 -2.33 7.35 -4.60
N ILE A 78 -3.30 8.07 -5.15
CA ILE A 78 -3.75 7.88 -6.53
C ILE A 78 -3.56 9.19 -7.29
N ASP A 79 -2.68 9.17 -8.30
CA ASP A 79 -2.49 10.31 -9.19
C ASP A 79 -3.63 10.38 -10.21
N MET A 80 -4.60 11.26 -9.95
CA MET A 80 -5.78 11.41 -10.81
C MET A 80 -5.48 12.17 -12.11
N ASN A 81 -4.28 12.71 -12.26
CA ASN A 81 -3.84 13.32 -13.53
C ASN A 81 -3.35 12.28 -14.54
N LYS A 82 -3.09 11.05 -14.10
CA LYS A 82 -2.77 9.95 -15.01
C LYS A 82 -4.04 9.43 -15.69
N GLU A 83 -3.88 8.96 -16.93
CA GLU A 83 -4.97 8.31 -17.66
C GLU A 83 -5.51 7.09 -16.90
N SER A 84 -4.63 6.33 -16.25
CA SER A 84 -4.99 5.16 -15.45
C SER A 84 -5.60 5.48 -14.08
N GLY A 85 -5.60 6.73 -13.65
CA GLY A 85 -5.96 7.11 -12.28
C GLY A 85 -7.37 6.71 -11.88
N LYS A 86 -8.34 6.91 -12.76
CA LYS A 86 -9.74 6.57 -12.47
C LYS A 86 -9.95 5.07 -12.26
N GLU A 87 -9.35 4.24 -13.09
CA GLU A 87 -9.44 2.78 -12.95
C GLU A 87 -8.73 2.30 -11.68
N THR A 88 -7.54 2.81 -11.44
CA THR A 88 -6.79 2.52 -10.20
C THR A 88 -7.62 2.88 -8.98
N ARG A 89 -8.23 4.06 -8.95
CA ARG A 89 -9.10 4.49 -7.86
C ARG A 89 -10.27 3.53 -7.64
N ASN A 90 -10.92 3.12 -8.73
CA ASN A 90 -12.06 2.20 -8.66
C ASN A 90 -11.66 0.86 -8.06
N GLN A 91 -10.50 0.32 -8.44
CA GLN A 91 -10.01 -0.95 -7.92
C GLN A 91 -9.62 -0.84 -6.44
N ILE A 92 -8.96 0.23 -6.05
CA ILE A 92 -8.58 0.45 -4.66
C ILE A 92 -9.82 0.65 -3.78
N ASN A 93 -10.80 1.44 -4.23
CA ASN A 93 -12.04 1.65 -3.50
C ASN A 93 -12.79 0.34 -3.27
N LEU A 94 -12.87 -0.50 -4.29
CA LEU A 94 -13.52 -1.81 -4.16
C LEU A 94 -12.80 -2.67 -3.11
N PHE A 95 -11.49 -2.77 -3.20
CA PHE A 95 -10.69 -3.56 -2.26
C PHE A 95 -10.78 -2.98 -0.84
N PHE A 96 -10.74 -1.66 -0.71
CA PHE A 96 -10.87 -0.95 0.56
C PHE A 96 -12.19 -1.28 1.25
N SER A 97 -13.30 -1.25 0.50
CA SER A 97 -14.65 -1.41 1.07
C SER A 97 -14.95 -2.82 1.56
N ILE A 98 -14.28 -3.85 1.02
CA ILE A 98 -14.54 -5.25 1.36
C ILE A 98 -13.51 -5.83 2.34
N THR A 99 -12.48 -5.09 2.67
CA THR A 99 -11.36 -5.60 3.47
C THR A 99 -11.52 -5.20 4.94
N PRO A 100 -11.46 -6.16 5.89
CA PRO A 100 -11.51 -5.85 7.33
C PRO A 100 -10.12 -5.41 7.82
N TRP A 101 -9.77 -4.14 7.60
CA TRP A 101 -8.44 -3.61 7.89
C TRP A 101 -8.16 -3.63 9.39
N PRO A 102 -7.02 -4.21 9.83
CA PRO A 102 -6.61 -4.20 11.24
C PRO A 102 -5.89 -2.91 11.66
N ILE A 103 -5.64 -1.99 10.72
CA ILE A 103 -4.91 -0.73 10.92
C ILE A 103 -5.69 0.41 10.23
N PRO A 104 -5.39 1.68 10.57
CA PRO A 104 -5.96 2.81 9.82
C PRO A 104 -5.53 2.79 8.36
N VAL A 105 -6.49 2.96 7.45
CA VAL A 105 -6.26 3.00 6.00
C VAL A 105 -7.06 4.15 5.41
N GLU A 106 -6.43 4.96 4.56
CA GLU A 106 -7.06 6.07 3.86
C GLU A 106 -6.60 6.15 2.41
N ILE A 107 -7.43 6.79 1.59
CA ILE A 107 -7.14 7.01 0.17
C ILE A 107 -7.00 8.50 -0.07
N PHE A 108 -5.93 8.89 -0.77
CA PHE A 108 -5.60 10.29 -1.04
C PHE A 108 -5.37 10.52 -2.53
N HIS A 109 -5.71 11.71 -3.00
CA HIS A 109 -5.41 12.17 -4.36
C HIS A 109 -4.29 13.21 -4.38
N SER A 110 -3.70 13.52 -3.24
CA SER A 110 -2.54 14.38 -3.07
C SER A 110 -1.49 13.64 -2.27
N GLU A 111 -0.28 13.55 -2.81
CA GLU A 111 0.84 12.90 -2.12
C GLU A 111 1.18 13.65 -0.82
N ASP A 112 1.17 14.98 -0.85
CA ASP A 112 1.47 15.79 0.32
C ASP A 112 0.45 15.56 1.44
N ASP A 113 -0.83 15.45 1.11
CA ASP A 113 -1.89 15.16 2.10
C ASP A 113 -1.70 13.76 2.71
N ALA A 114 -1.34 12.79 1.89
CA ALA A 114 -1.06 11.43 2.36
C ALA A 114 0.12 11.40 3.34
N ILE A 115 1.20 12.06 2.99
CA ILE A 115 2.40 12.14 3.83
C ILE A 115 2.07 12.84 5.15
N GLU A 116 1.34 13.93 5.12
CA GLU A 116 0.96 14.68 6.32
C GLU A 116 0.13 13.82 7.27
N TRP A 117 -0.83 13.06 6.73
CA TRP A 117 -1.63 12.13 7.52
C TRP A 117 -0.76 11.02 8.13
N LEU A 118 0.14 10.45 7.35
CA LEU A 118 1.02 9.35 7.80
C LEU A 118 2.01 9.80 8.88
N LYS A 119 2.43 11.05 8.88
CA LYS A 119 3.34 11.58 9.92
C LYS A 119 2.76 11.42 11.32
N GLY A 120 1.45 11.44 11.47
CA GLY A 120 0.78 11.20 12.75
C GLY A 120 0.96 9.79 13.29
N TYR A 121 1.43 8.85 12.48
CA TYR A 121 1.63 7.45 12.84
C TYR A 121 3.12 7.05 12.92
N VAL A 122 4.03 7.98 12.76
CA VAL A 122 5.46 7.75 12.97
C VAL A 122 5.70 7.76 14.48
N ILE A 123 6.35 6.70 14.96
CA ILE A 123 6.65 6.54 16.40
C ILE A 123 8.06 7.01 16.70
#